data_d6cc11c9d945918abbf1b6ddcf7643a0
#
_entry.id   d6cc11c9d945918abbf1b6ddcf7643a0
#
_cell.length_a   1.000
_cell.length_b   1.000
_cell.length_c   1.000
_cell.angle_alpha   90.00
_cell.angle_beta   90.00
_cell.angle_gamma   90.00
#
_symmetry.space_group_name_H-M   'P 1'
#
loop_
_entity.id
_entity.type
_entity.pdbx_description
1 polymer ?
#
loop_
_entity_poly.entity_id
_entity_poly.type
_entity_poly.pdbx_seq_one_letter_code
_entity_poly.pdbx_strand_id
1 'polypeptide(L)'
;MTKALFFVAGIAVGLCTSLFAAQGAGSIAVLNTSGVYIELVTLVPGEGSGQHSTIPGEVGIVAEGEVVLSSPAGRESLQAGKAYWLPGLTPHDIRNESNRLAKVYVIAMKRCD
;
A
#
# COMPACT_ATOMS: atom_id res chain seq x y z
N MET A 1 -3.56 -5.00 15.81
CA MET A 1 -3.77 -4.20 14.63
C MET A 1 -3.87 -2.76 14.93
N THR A 2 -3.38 -2.39 15.99
CA THR A 2 -3.31 -1.00 16.38
C THR A 2 -2.29 -0.21 15.59
N LYS A 3 -1.45 -0.90 14.85
CA LYS A 3 -0.43 -0.22 14.07
C LYS A 3 -0.97 0.83 13.12
N ALA A 4 -2.07 0.53 12.49
CA ALA A 4 -2.64 1.45 11.54
C ALA A 4 -3.08 2.74 12.20
N LEU A 5 -3.72 2.62 13.35
CA LEU A 5 -4.16 3.80 14.07
C LEU A 5 -3.00 4.65 14.52
N PHE A 6 -1.99 3.99 15.03
CA PHE A 6 -0.82 4.68 15.48
C PHE A 6 -0.19 5.49 14.36
N PHE A 7 -0.11 4.88 13.19
CA PHE A 7 0.45 5.54 12.03
C PHE A 7 -0.35 6.79 11.67
N VAL A 8 -1.65 6.68 11.64
CA VAL A 8 -2.51 7.80 11.29
C VAL A 8 -2.34 8.94 12.27
N ALA A 9 -2.24 8.62 13.54
CA ALA A 9 -2.08 9.65 14.55
C ALA A 9 -0.81 10.45 14.34
N GLY A 10 0.24 9.79 13.92
CA GLY A 10 1.50 10.48 13.67
C GLY A 10 1.42 11.45 12.51
N ILE A 11 0.55 11.21 11.57
CA ILE A 11 0.44 12.05 10.39
C ILE A 11 -0.28 13.36 10.70
N ALA A 12 -1.16 13.35 11.66
CA ALA A 12 -2.08 14.46 11.88
C ALA A 12 -1.39 15.76 12.20
N VAL A 13 -0.14 15.72 12.59
CA VAL A 13 0.57 16.92 13.02
C VAL A 13 1.17 17.69 11.87
N GLY A 14 1.45 17.02 10.77
CA GLY A 14 2.18 17.66 9.69
C GLY A 14 1.31 18.45 8.77
N LEU A 15 1.95 19.25 7.94
CA LEU A 15 1.28 19.97 6.87
C LEU A 15 1.02 19.06 5.68
N CYS A 16 1.84 18.05 5.52
CA CYS A 16 1.68 17.07 4.46
C CYS A 16 1.16 15.79 5.09
N THR A 17 0.03 15.32 4.63
CA THR A 17 -0.61 14.16 5.23
C THR A 17 -0.80 13.05 4.23
N SER A 18 -0.87 11.85 4.74
CA SER A 18 -1.15 10.66 3.96
C SER A 18 -1.93 9.71 4.85
N LEU A 19 -3.10 9.30 4.38
CA LEU A 19 -3.91 8.34 5.12
C LEU A 19 -3.70 6.98 4.49
N PHE A 20 -2.62 6.35 4.85
CA PHE A 20 -2.28 5.04 4.33
C PHE A 20 -2.06 4.08 5.47
N ALA A 21 -2.66 2.91 5.38
CA ALA A 21 -2.47 1.86 6.35
C ALA A 21 -2.61 0.52 5.67
N ALA A 22 -1.58 -0.29 5.76
CA ALA A 22 -1.63 -1.68 5.32
C ALA A 22 -1.96 -2.52 6.53
N GLN A 23 -2.90 -3.42 6.38
CA GLN A 23 -3.39 -4.23 7.48
C GLN A 23 -3.13 -5.68 7.21
N GLY A 24 -2.82 -6.44 8.27
CA GLY A 24 -2.64 -7.86 8.18
C GLY A 24 -1.41 -8.28 7.42
N ALA A 25 -0.50 -7.35 7.12
CA ALA A 25 0.70 -7.66 6.36
C ALA A 25 1.91 -7.08 7.07
N GLY A 26 3.06 -7.70 6.90
CA GLY A 26 4.31 -7.12 7.35
C GLY A 26 4.63 -5.91 6.51
N SER A 27 4.92 -4.78 7.13
CA SER A 27 5.30 -3.60 6.38
C SER A 27 6.37 -2.82 7.11
N ILE A 28 7.27 -2.23 6.34
CA ILE A 28 8.38 -1.45 6.85
C ILE A 28 8.45 -0.16 6.06
N ALA A 29 8.52 0.96 6.76
CA ALA A 29 8.70 2.24 6.10
C ALA A 29 10.12 2.29 5.53
N VAL A 30 10.21 2.55 4.23
CA VAL A 30 11.48 2.63 3.53
C VAL A 30 11.91 4.08 3.38
N LEU A 31 10.95 4.96 3.17
CA LEU A 31 11.22 6.38 3.03
C LEU A 31 10.03 7.15 3.54
N ASN A 32 10.30 8.21 4.29
CA ASN A 32 9.23 9.04 4.83
C ASN A 32 9.71 10.48 4.82
N THR A 33 9.29 11.22 3.81
CA THR A 33 9.65 12.63 3.67
C THR A 33 8.41 13.48 3.76
N SER A 34 8.56 14.79 3.63
CA SER A 34 7.41 15.68 3.63
C SER A 34 6.54 15.49 2.39
N GLY A 35 7.08 14.92 1.33
CA GLY A 35 6.36 14.80 0.07
C GLY A 35 5.94 13.40 -0.31
N VAL A 36 6.61 12.37 0.24
CA VAL A 36 6.32 11.02 -0.19
C VAL A 36 6.57 10.03 0.95
N TYR A 37 5.80 8.97 0.97
CA TYR A 37 5.96 7.87 1.90
C TYR A 37 6.07 6.59 1.10
N ILE A 38 7.10 5.81 1.35
CA ILE A 38 7.31 4.52 0.69
C ILE A 38 7.39 3.43 1.74
N GLU A 39 6.65 2.38 1.51
CA GLU A 39 6.57 1.26 2.42
C GLU A 39 6.82 -0.02 1.63
N LEU A 40 7.56 -0.95 2.22
CA LEU A 40 7.72 -2.28 1.64
C LEU A 40 6.76 -3.22 2.36
N VAL A 41 5.83 -3.75 1.62
CA VAL A 41 4.81 -4.67 2.15
C VAL A 41 5.20 -6.09 1.76
N THR A 42 5.28 -6.98 2.74
CA THR A 42 5.57 -8.39 2.53
C THR A 42 4.32 -9.20 2.82
N LEU A 43 3.93 -10.01 1.84
CA LEU A 43 2.72 -10.82 1.95
C LEU A 43 3.09 -12.29 1.81
N VAL A 44 2.80 -13.08 2.84
CA VAL A 44 2.92 -14.54 2.74
C VAL A 44 1.72 -15.08 1.97
N PRO A 45 1.79 -16.34 1.49
CA PRO A 45 0.67 -16.92 0.74
C PRO A 45 -0.66 -16.77 1.50
N GLY A 46 -1.67 -16.30 0.79
CA GLY A 46 -3.01 -16.13 1.34
C GLY A 46 -3.24 -14.80 2.04
N GLU A 47 -2.21 -14.03 2.24
CA GLU A 47 -2.30 -12.78 3.00
C GLU A 47 -2.64 -11.61 2.09
N GLY A 48 -3.44 -10.67 2.60
CA GLY A 48 -3.79 -9.46 1.89
C GLY A 48 -3.50 -8.24 2.73
N SER A 49 -3.44 -7.09 2.08
CA SER A 49 -3.24 -5.83 2.76
C SER A 49 -4.49 -5.34 3.47
N GLY A 50 -5.65 -5.94 3.17
CA GLY A 50 -6.93 -5.43 3.63
C GLY A 50 -7.41 -4.30 2.75
N GLN A 51 -8.71 -4.14 2.67
CA GLN A 51 -9.26 -3.08 1.84
C GLN A 51 -8.97 -1.73 2.46
N HIS A 52 -8.41 -0.83 1.66
CA HIS A 52 -8.06 0.50 2.14
C HIS A 52 -8.01 1.46 0.95
N SER A 53 -7.83 2.72 1.24
CA SER A 53 -7.65 3.75 0.22
C SER A 53 -6.62 4.75 0.71
N THR A 54 -6.01 5.46 -0.23
CA THR A 54 -4.93 6.39 0.05
C THR A 54 -5.24 7.75 -0.55
N ILE A 55 -4.96 8.81 0.19
CA ILE A 55 -5.08 10.19 -0.28
C ILE A 55 -3.69 10.75 -0.38
N PRO A 56 -3.27 11.30 -1.51
CA PRO A 56 -4.01 11.60 -2.74
C PRO A 56 -4.02 10.48 -3.76
N GLY A 57 -3.24 9.46 -3.58
CA GLY A 57 -3.17 8.36 -4.51
C GLY A 57 -1.98 7.52 -4.21
N GLU A 58 -1.85 6.43 -4.96
CA GLU A 58 -0.82 5.45 -4.63
C GLU A 58 -0.28 4.77 -5.88
N VAL A 59 1.04 4.55 -5.88
CA VAL A 59 1.70 3.72 -6.87
C VAL A 59 2.21 2.49 -6.15
N GLY A 60 2.00 1.32 -6.73
CA GLY A 60 2.59 0.09 -6.21
C GLY A 60 3.48 -0.54 -7.26
N ILE A 61 4.58 -1.12 -6.80
CA ILE A 61 5.51 -1.83 -7.67
C ILE A 61 5.78 -3.19 -7.05
N VAL A 62 5.46 -4.25 -7.78
CA VAL A 62 5.71 -5.61 -7.29
C VAL A 62 7.19 -5.90 -7.43
N ALA A 63 7.85 -6.10 -6.30
CA ALA A 63 9.29 -6.35 -6.29
C ALA A 63 9.61 -7.84 -6.35
N GLU A 64 8.72 -8.67 -5.82
CA GLU A 64 8.96 -10.12 -5.77
C GLU A 64 7.62 -10.83 -5.77
N GLY A 65 7.56 -11.95 -6.48
CA GLY A 65 6.36 -12.79 -6.48
C GLY A 65 5.25 -12.24 -7.33
N GLU A 66 4.02 -12.47 -6.90
CA GLU A 66 2.84 -12.12 -7.67
C GLU A 66 1.73 -11.74 -6.70
N VAL A 67 0.98 -10.70 -7.04
CA VAL A 67 -0.15 -10.27 -6.23
C VAL A 67 -1.36 -10.02 -7.11
N VAL A 68 -2.52 -10.01 -6.50
CA VAL A 68 -3.76 -9.65 -7.17
C VAL A 68 -4.25 -8.34 -6.57
N LEU A 69 -4.44 -7.35 -7.43
CA LEU A 69 -4.99 -6.07 -7.05
C LEU A 69 -6.49 -6.10 -7.31
N SER A 70 -7.27 -5.86 -6.28
CA SER A 70 -8.73 -5.76 -6.39
C SER A 70 -9.15 -4.33 -6.16
N SER A 71 -9.95 -3.77 -7.03
CA SER A 71 -10.46 -2.41 -6.93
C SER A 71 -11.81 -2.35 -7.63
N PRO A 72 -12.48 -1.18 -7.64
CA PRO A 72 -13.73 -1.07 -8.38
C PRO A 72 -13.59 -1.36 -9.87
N ALA A 73 -12.37 -1.23 -10.41
CA ALA A 73 -12.13 -1.55 -11.82
C ALA A 73 -12.04 -3.05 -12.08
N GLY A 74 -11.98 -3.88 -11.01
CA GLY A 74 -11.90 -5.32 -11.14
C GLY A 74 -10.67 -5.88 -10.47
N ARG A 75 -10.26 -7.05 -10.91
CA ARG A 75 -9.10 -7.75 -10.35
C ARG A 75 -8.03 -7.85 -11.42
N GLU A 76 -6.80 -7.62 -11.01
CA GLU A 76 -5.67 -7.67 -11.92
C GLU A 76 -4.52 -8.40 -11.25
N SER A 77 -3.95 -9.36 -11.96
CA SER A 77 -2.80 -10.11 -11.47
C SER A 77 -1.53 -9.39 -11.91
N LEU A 78 -0.65 -9.13 -10.95
CA LEU A 78 0.58 -8.38 -11.19
C LEU A 78 1.77 -9.18 -10.72
N GLN A 79 2.72 -9.40 -11.62
CA GLN A 79 3.95 -10.11 -11.34
C GLN A 79 5.08 -9.15 -11.06
N ALA A 80 6.18 -9.67 -10.55
CA ALA A 80 7.37 -8.87 -10.26
C ALA A 80 7.75 -8.01 -11.45
N GLY A 81 8.04 -6.75 -11.20
CA GLY A 81 8.35 -5.76 -12.22
C GLY A 81 7.16 -4.98 -12.73
N LYS A 82 5.96 -5.38 -12.36
CA LYS A 82 4.74 -4.65 -12.75
C LYS A 82 4.37 -3.63 -11.69
N ALA A 83 3.69 -2.58 -12.14
CA ALA A 83 3.27 -1.51 -11.26
C ALA A 83 1.80 -1.18 -11.50
N TYR A 84 1.20 -0.53 -10.52
CA TYR A 84 -0.17 -0.05 -10.65
C TYR A 84 -0.24 1.40 -10.16
N TRP A 85 -1.27 2.09 -10.61
CA TRP A 85 -1.59 3.43 -10.14
C TRP A 85 -3.05 3.48 -9.73
N LEU A 86 -3.30 4.04 -8.56
CA LEU A 86 -4.65 4.24 -8.07
C LEU A 86 -4.82 5.70 -7.67
N PRO A 87 -5.79 6.39 -8.25
CA PRO A 87 -6.07 7.76 -7.83
C PRO A 87 -6.57 7.79 -6.39
N GLY A 88 -6.58 8.96 -5.80
CA GLY A 88 -6.92 9.13 -4.41
C GLY A 88 -8.30 8.58 -4.06
N LEU A 89 -8.39 8.01 -2.87
CA LEU A 89 -9.63 7.45 -2.32
C LEU A 89 -10.19 6.27 -3.12
N THR A 90 -9.36 5.58 -3.89
CA THR A 90 -9.81 4.36 -4.54
C THR A 90 -9.68 3.19 -3.57
N PRO A 91 -10.77 2.59 -3.14
CA PRO A 91 -10.69 1.44 -2.25
C PRO A 91 -10.07 0.26 -3.00
N HIS A 92 -9.13 -0.41 -2.37
CA HIS A 92 -8.44 -1.52 -3.03
C HIS A 92 -7.84 -2.46 -1.99
N ASP A 93 -7.47 -3.64 -2.47
CA ASP A 93 -6.82 -4.65 -1.67
C ASP A 93 -5.78 -5.33 -2.55
N ILE A 94 -4.61 -5.58 -1.97
CA ILE A 94 -3.54 -6.31 -2.63
C ILE A 94 -3.39 -7.62 -1.89
N ARG A 95 -3.52 -8.73 -2.60
CA ARG A 95 -3.51 -10.04 -1.97
C ARG A 95 -2.56 -10.98 -2.66
N ASN A 96 -1.85 -11.76 -1.88
CA ASN A 96 -0.99 -12.81 -2.41
C ASN A 96 -1.79 -14.11 -2.48
N GLU A 97 -2.27 -14.43 -3.68
CA GLU A 97 -3.03 -15.65 -3.92
C GLU A 97 -2.14 -16.78 -4.44
N SER A 98 -0.84 -16.57 -4.46
CA SER A 98 0.11 -17.58 -4.90
C SER A 98 0.59 -18.40 -3.71
N ASN A 99 1.47 -19.37 -3.99
CA ASN A 99 2.06 -20.19 -2.93
C ASN A 99 3.49 -19.75 -2.61
N ARG A 100 3.87 -18.53 -2.99
CA ARG A 100 5.21 -17.99 -2.76
C ARG A 100 5.10 -16.63 -2.11
N LEU A 101 6.21 -16.20 -1.51
CA LEU A 101 6.28 -14.89 -0.89
C LEU A 101 6.12 -13.79 -1.93
N ALA A 102 5.46 -12.71 -1.58
CA ALA A 102 5.34 -11.55 -2.44
C ALA A 102 5.77 -10.30 -1.69
N LYS A 103 6.37 -9.36 -2.43
CA LYS A 103 6.80 -8.08 -1.87
C LYS A 103 6.39 -6.97 -2.82
N VAL A 104 5.84 -5.90 -2.25
CA VAL A 104 5.35 -4.77 -3.01
C VAL A 104 5.84 -3.48 -2.36
N TYR A 105 6.44 -2.61 -3.16
CA TYR A 105 6.70 -1.25 -2.71
C TYR A 105 5.45 -0.44 -2.96
N VAL A 106 4.95 0.19 -1.94
CA VAL A 106 3.78 1.05 -2.03
C VAL A 106 4.23 2.48 -1.78
N ILE A 107 3.94 3.35 -2.74
CA ILE A 107 4.38 4.74 -2.73
C ILE A 107 3.15 5.61 -2.66
N ALA A 108 3.05 6.37 -1.57
CA ALA A 108 1.93 7.28 -1.36
C ALA A 108 2.45 8.71 -1.38
N MET A 109 1.89 9.53 -2.24
CA MET A 109 2.21 10.95 -2.25
C MET A 109 1.53 11.61 -1.08
N LYS A 110 2.23 12.50 -0.43
CA LYS A 110 1.66 13.27 0.65
C LYS A 110 1.05 14.55 0.11
N ARG A 111 -0.05 14.93 0.71
CA ARG A 111 -0.76 16.12 0.34
C ARG A 111 -0.39 17.22 1.31
N CYS A 112 -0.02 18.35 0.78
CA CYS A 112 0.29 19.52 1.57
C CYS A 112 -0.76 20.58 1.31
N ASP A 113 -1.51 20.95 2.34
CA ASP A 113 -2.58 21.95 2.23
C ASP A 113 -2.21 23.24 2.90
#